data_ec5cb3f8d196966a015f5e9cca7db658
#
_entry.id   ec5cb3f8d196966a015f5e9cca7db658
#
_cell.length_a   1.000
_cell.length_b   1.000
_cell.length_c   1.000
_cell.angle_alpha   90.00
_cell.angle_beta   90.00
_cell.angle_gamma   90.00
#
_symmetry.space_group_name_H-M   'P 1'
#
loop_
_entity.id
_entity.type
_entity.pdbx_description
1 polymer ?
#
loop_
_entity_poly.entity_id
_entity_poly.type
_entity_poly.pdbx_seq_one_letter_code
_entity_poly.pdbx_strand_id
1 'polypeptide(L)'
;MGYRDDWFNNNASNHGWYTCAKCGRKLRKGDADIDHILPQSYGGGDGLDNLQCLCKRCNRSKQDSLRDTVPDYARNNLERARRKFFD
;
A
#
# COMPACT_ATOMS: atom_id res chain seq x y z
N MET A 1 3.14 -17.81 4.44
CA MET A 1 3.34 -16.41 4.78
C MET A 1 2.55 -15.57 3.81
N GLY A 2 1.93 -14.52 4.29
CA GLY A 2 1.03 -13.72 3.48
C GLY A 2 1.68 -12.45 2.95
N TYR A 3 0.94 -11.74 2.11
CA TYR A 3 1.39 -10.47 1.54
C TYR A 3 1.66 -9.41 2.62
N ARG A 4 0.95 -9.47 3.75
CA ARG A 4 1.18 -8.55 4.88
C ARG A 4 2.61 -8.71 5.42
N ASP A 5 3.04 -9.94 5.65
CA ASP A 5 4.39 -10.21 6.13
C ASP A 5 5.44 -9.78 5.11
N ASP A 6 5.19 -10.05 3.83
CA ASP A 6 6.09 -9.64 2.76
C ASP A 6 6.25 -8.12 2.73
N TRP A 7 5.16 -7.38 2.88
CA TRP A 7 5.23 -5.93 2.90
C TRP A 7 6.08 -5.42 4.06
N PHE A 8 5.83 -5.92 5.28
CA PHE A 8 6.58 -5.48 6.46
C PHE A 8 8.04 -5.91 6.41
N ASN A 9 8.35 -7.05 5.80
CA ASN A 9 9.72 -7.50 5.64
C ASN A 9 10.52 -6.62 4.67
N ASN A 10 9.83 -5.93 3.76
CA ASN A 10 10.46 -5.10 2.73
C ASN A 10 10.30 -3.60 2.97
N ASN A 11 9.63 -3.20 4.06
CA ASN A 11 9.39 -1.79 4.37
C ASN A 11 9.70 -1.53 5.84
N ALA A 12 10.84 -0.93 6.10
CA ALA A 12 11.26 -0.63 7.47
C ALA A 12 10.37 0.45 8.09
N SER A 13 10.13 0.31 9.39
CA SER A 13 9.43 1.35 10.14
C SER A 13 10.35 2.55 10.37
N ASN A 14 9.75 3.71 10.62
CA ASN A 14 10.47 4.87 11.13
C ASN A 14 10.28 4.91 12.64
N HIS A 15 11.24 4.36 13.38
CA HIS A 15 11.19 4.23 14.84
C HIS A 15 9.92 3.51 15.33
N GLY A 16 9.49 2.47 14.62
CA GLY A 16 8.30 1.70 14.96
C GLY A 16 7.01 2.26 14.40
N TRP A 17 7.08 3.34 13.62
CA TRP A 17 5.91 3.96 12.99
C TRP A 17 5.89 3.72 11.50
N TYR A 18 4.69 3.51 10.98
CA TYR A 18 4.41 3.44 9.54
C TYR A 18 3.47 4.59 9.18
N THR A 19 3.36 4.90 7.92
CA THR A 19 2.53 6.04 7.46
C THR A 19 1.44 5.54 6.53
N CYS A 20 0.19 5.95 6.79
CA CYS A 20 -0.92 5.67 5.88
C CYS A 20 -0.67 6.36 4.55
N ALA A 21 -0.76 5.59 3.46
CA ALA A 21 -0.50 6.11 2.11
C ALA A 21 -1.55 7.11 1.65
N LYS A 22 -2.74 7.10 2.25
CA LYS A 22 -3.85 7.98 1.86
C LYS A 22 -3.90 9.27 2.67
N CYS A 23 -3.92 9.16 4.00
CA CYS A 23 -4.13 10.32 4.86
C CYS A 23 -2.88 10.79 5.59
N GLY A 24 -1.78 10.05 5.52
CA GLY A 24 -0.52 10.42 6.15
C GLY A 24 -0.46 10.14 7.66
N ARG A 25 -1.50 9.51 8.23
CA ARG A 25 -1.53 9.19 9.65
C ARG A 25 -0.40 8.24 10.02
N LYS A 26 0.21 8.48 11.17
CA LYS A 26 1.22 7.56 11.74
C LYS A 26 0.53 6.37 12.37
N LEU A 27 1.06 5.17 12.11
CA LEU A 27 0.46 3.91 12.54
C LEU A 27 1.51 3.00 13.14
N ARG A 28 1.10 2.26 14.17
CA ARG A 28 1.86 1.09 14.62
C ARG A 28 1.51 -0.09 13.74
N LYS A 29 2.37 -1.12 13.74
CA LYS A 29 2.16 -2.31 12.90
C LYS A 29 0.77 -2.93 13.10
N GLY A 30 0.28 -2.98 14.35
CA GLY A 30 -1.03 -3.55 14.64
C GLY A 30 -2.21 -2.75 14.10
N ASP A 31 -2.00 -1.45 13.83
CA ASP A 31 -3.04 -0.56 13.30
C ASP A 31 -2.94 -0.36 11.79
N ALA A 32 -1.91 -0.91 11.18
CA ALA A 32 -1.67 -0.77 9.75
C ALA A 32 -2.32 -1.93 8.99
N ASP A 33 -3.14 -1.61 8.01
CA ASP A 33 -3.72 -2.59 7.10
C ASP A 33 -2.94 -2.57 5.80
N ILE A 34 -2.51 -3.73 5.33
CA ILE A 34 -1.83 -3.83 4.03
C ILE A 34 -2.89 -4.15 2.99
N ASP A 35 -3.06 -3.25 2.05
CA ASP A 35 -4.14 -3.25 1.09
C ASP A 35 -3.61 -3.51 -0.32
N HIS A 36 -4.38 -4.26 -1.11
CA HIS A 36 -4.11 -4.43 -2.54
C HIS A 36 -4.62 -3.18 -3.28
N ILE A 37 -3.71 -2.49 -3.97
CA ILE A 37 -4.09 -1.30 -4.74
C ILE A 37 -5.13 -1.66 -5.79
N LEU A 38 -4.83 -2.67 -6.60
CA LEU A 38 -5.83 -3.30 -7.46
C LEU A 38 -6.36 -4.53 -6.72
N PRO A 39 -7.67 -4.60 -6.41
CA PRO A 39 -8.23 -5.72 -5.67
C PRO A 39 -8.00 -7.05 -6.35
N GLN A 40 -7.84 -8.12 -5.57
CA GLN A 40 -7.65 -9.47 -6.10
C GLN A 40 -8.82 -9.90 -6.98
N SER A 41 -10.03 -9.46 -6.64
CA SER A 41 -11.23 -9.74 -7.44
C SER A 41 -11.17 -9.13 -8.85
N TYR A 42 -10.30 -8.15 -9.05
CA TYR A 42 -10.06 -7.51 -10.35
C TYR A 42 -8.72 -7.91 -10.97
N GLY A 43 -8.14 -9.01 -10.49
CA GLY A 43 -6.89 -9.52 -11.03
C GLY A 43 -5.63 -8.97 -10.38
N GLY A 44 -5.75 -8.29 -9.25
CA GLY A 44 -4.59 -7.76 -8.52
C GLY A 44 -3.76 -8.87 -7.89
N GLY A 45 -2.44 -8.77 -8.01
CA GLY A 45 -1.51 -9.73 -7.42
C GLY A 45 -1.01 -9.29 -6.06
N ASP A 46 -0.20 -10.16 -5.42
CA ASP A 46 0.40 -9.92 -4.11
C ASP A 46 1.79 -9.28 -4.19
N GLY A 47 2.20 -8.81 -5.36
CA GLY A 47 3.50 -8.15 -5.52
C GLY A 47 3.58 -6.84 -4.74
N LEU A 48 4.78 -6.48 -4.30
CA LEU A 48 4.99 -5.27 -3.50
C LEU A 48 4.53 -4.00 -4.20
N ASP A 49 4.56 -3.98 -5.52
CA ASP A 49 4.10 -2.85 -6.32
C ASP A 49 2.57 -2.68 -6.29
N ASN A 50 1.85 -3.71 -5.86
CA ASN A 50 0.39 -3.68 -5.72
C ASN A 50 -0.06 -3.62 -4.26
N LEU A 51 0.84 -3.35 -3.33
CA LEU A 51 0.51 -3.30 -1.91
C LEU A 51 0.77 -1.91 -1.35
N GLN A 52 -0.05 -1.50 -0.41
CA GLN A 52 0.11 -0.23 0.30
C GLN A 52 -0.34 -0.34 1.74
N CYS A 53 0.24 0.50 2.60
CA CYS A 53 -0.12 0.58 4.01
C CYS A 53 -1.22 1.63 4.18
N LEU A 54 -2.32 1.24 4.80
CA LEU A 54 -3.45 2.14 5.08
C LEU A 54 -3.83 2.04 6.55
N CYS A 55 -4.37 3.14 7.10
CA CYS A 55 -5.05 3.05 8.37
C CYS A 55 -6.40 2.34 8.16
N LYS A 56 -6.97 1.81 9.25
CA LYS A 56 -8.22 1.06 9.16
C LYS A 56 -9.35 1.88 8.55
N ARG A 57 -9.39 3.19 8.87
CA ARG A 57 -10.39 4.10 8.34
C ARG A 57 -10.29 4.23 6.81
N CYS A 58 -9.09 4.47 6.30
CA CYS A 58 -8.88 4.60 4.86
C CYS A 58 -9.13 3.28 4.13
N ASN A 59 -8.75 2.16 4.75
CA ASN A 59 -8.99 0.85 4.18
C ASN A 59 -10.49 0.55 4.07
N ARG A 60 -11.26 0.88 5.10
CA ARG A 60 -12.72 0.72 5.06
C ARG A 60 -13.36 1.59 3.99
N SER A 61 -12.89 2.83 3.86
CA SER A 61 -13.43 3.77 2.86
C SER A 61 -13.17 3.28 1.45
N LYS A 62 -12.06 2.58 1.24
CA LYS A 62 -11.72 2.06 -0.08
C LYS A 62 -12.60 0.87 -0.46
N GLN A 63 -12.72 -0.13 0.40
CA GLN A 63 -13.62 -1.31 0.28
C GLN A 63 -13.89 -1.77 -1.15
N ASP A 64 -12.85 -2.18 -1.88
CA ASP A 64 -12.98 -2.66 -3.26
C ASP A 64 -13.48 -1.61 -4.26
N SER A 65 -13.52 -0.35 -3.87
CA SER A 65 -13.91 0.74 -4.77
C SER A 65 -12.81 0.98 -5.79
N LEU A 66 -13.16 0.95 -7.06
CA LEU A 66 -12.23 1.32 -8.13
C LEU A 66 -12.01 2.82 -8.23
N ARG A 67 -12.80 3.61 -7.50
CA ARG A 67 -12.71 5.07 -7.52
C ARG A 67 -11.30 5.56 -7.16
N ASP A 68 -10.67 4.92 -6.15
CA ASP A 68 -9.33 5.30 -5.69
C ASP A 68 -8.23 4.40 -6.23
N THR A 69 -8.59 3.29 -6.86
CA THR A 69 -7.61 2.28 -7.29
C THR A 69 -6.71 2.79 -8.41
N VAL A 70 -7.28 3.42 -9.43
CA VAL A 70 -6.52 3.88 -10.59
C VAL A 70 -5.49 4.95 -10.21
N PRO A 71 -5.84 6.01 -9.45
CA PRO A 71 -4.84 6.97 -9.00
C PRO A 71 -3.73 6.37 -8.16
N ASP A 72 -4.06 5.44 -7.24
CA ASP A 72 -3.07 4.79 -6.38
C ASP A 72 -2.10 3.96 -7.18
N TYR A 73 -2.60 3.20 -8.13
CA TYR A 73 -1.78 2.33 -8.97
C TYR A 73 -0.86 3.15 -9.87
N ALA A 74 -1.37 4.21 -10.48
CA ALA A 74 -0.59 5.10 -11.32
C ALA A 74 0.53 5.77 -10.53
N ARG A 75 0.23 6.26 -9.33
CA ARG A 75 1.23 6.89 -8.46
C ARG A 75 2.34 5.91 -8.09
N ASN A 76 1.99 4.69 -7.72
CA ASN A 76 2.96 3.66 -7.35
C ASN A 76 3.88 3.32 -8.51
N ASN A 77 3.32 3.20 -9.71
CA ASN A 77 4.10 2.90 -10.91
C ASN A 77 5.00 4.07 -11.31
N LEU A 78 4.55 5.30 -11.14
CA LEU A 78 5.36 6.48 -11.39
C LEU A 78 6.59 6.53 -10.49
N GLU A 79 6.43 6.23 -9.21
CA GLU A 79 7.56 6.19 -8.27
C GLU A 79 8.56 5.12 -8.67
N ARG A 80 8.11 3.95 -9.08
CA ARG A 80 9.00 2.89 -9.53
C ARG A 80 9.75 3.28 -10.80
N ALA A 81 9.06 3.90 -11.76
CA ALA A 81 9.69 4.37 -12.99
C ALA A 81 10.72 5.44 -12.71
N ARG A 82 10.41 6.35 -11.79
CA ARG A 82 11.34 7.41 -11.38
C ARG A 82 12.61 6.82 -10.79
N ARG A 83 12.51 5.85 -9.89
CA ARG A 83 13.66 5.19 -9.32
C ARG A 83 14.51 4.52 -10.39
N LYS A 84 13.85 3.87 -11.33
CA LYS A 84 14.54 3.14 -12.40
C LYS A 84 15.38 4.07 -13.27
N PHE A 85 14.92 5.29 -13.50
CA PHE A 85 15.62 6.23 -14.39
C PHE A 85 16.58 7.17 -13.69
N PHE A 86 16.41 7.41 -12.38
CA PHE A 86 17.21 8.40 -11.67
C PHE A 86 18.11 7.82 -10.58
N ASP A 87 18.00 6.53 -10.35
CA ASP A 87 18.93 5.81 -9.48
C ASP A 87 19.93 5.06 -10.33
#